data_f8ca3aeb1970ad48e1fba99c42466d15
#
_entry.id   f8ca3aeb1970ad48e1fba99c42466d15
#
_cell.length_a   1.000
_cell.length_b   1.000
_cell.length_c   1.000
_cell.angle_alpha   90.00
_cell.angle_beta   90.00
_cell.angle_gamma   90.00
#
_symmetry.space_group_name_H-M   'P 1'
#
loop_
_entity.id
_entity.type
_entity.pdbx_description
1 polymer ?
#
loop_
_entity_poly.entity_id
_entity_poly.type
_entity_poly.pdbx_seq_one_letter_code
_entity_poly.pdbx_strand_id
1 'polypeptide(L)'
;MPTMVFHAPFPIRRARAASGIRPWRMMDAFASLGYEVLDVTGVPVERRRRVRALAHRLREGQKIDLLYSECATIPTMLAGARHLPPHPVLDPALFSLVRRHGTPTGLFYRDMYWAFEDYEASVGRPLAALMRTVYRYDLAWYRSLVDVLFLPSVQMGRHVPVFPPDRMEPLPPGGVIVDDHVPGEGLRLLYVGALGGHYRLRECVRAVTSAPRDVTLTICTHESQWETARADYEPLMGDRVRVVHRSGEGLEALYREADVGVLLVDADEYWAFAAPVKLFEYLGHGLPVLATA
;
A
#
# COMPACT_ATOMS: atom_id res chain seq x y z
N MET A 1 -13.41 27.47 -3.94
CA MET A 1 -12.41 26.40 -3.81
C MET A 1 -13.17 25.09 -3.77
N PRO A 2 -12.85 24.08 -4.59
CA PRO A 2 -13.54 22.81 -4.55
C PRO A 2 -13.27 22.12 -3.20
N THR A 3 -14.27 21.42 -2.67
CA THR A 3 -14.21 20.76 -1.36
C THR A 3 -14.34 19.26 -1.54
N MET A 4 -13.46 18.48 -0.92
CA MET A 4 -13.54 17.03 -0.97
C MET A 4 -13.52 16.42 0.44
N VAL A 5 -14.05 15.21 0.54
CA VAL A 5 -13.94 14.38 1.76
C VAL A 5 -12.86 13.34 1.56
N PHE A 6 -11.87 13.31 2.45
CA PHE A 6 -10.88 12.24 2.51
C PHE A 6 -11.23 11.29 3.67
N HIS A 7 -11.49 10.02 3.32
CA HIS A 7 -11.87 9.00 4.29
C HIS A 7 -10.82 7.91 4.39
N ALA A 8 -10.56 7.43 5.61
CA ALA A 8 -9.87 6.18 5.89
C ALA A 8 -10.34 5.60 7.24
N PRO A 9 -10.54 4.28 7.36
CA PRO A 9 -11.00 3.66 8.60
C PRO A 9 -9.90 3.53 9.67
N PHE A 10 -8.83 4.29 9.56
CA PHE A 10 -7.68 4.34 10.45
C PHE A 10 -7.10 5.77 10.55
N PRO A 11 -6.34 6.10 11.62
CA PRO A 11 -5.64 7.37 11.72
C PRO A 11 -4.55 7.50 10.66
N ILE A 12 -4.54 8.62 9.92
CA ILE A 12 -3.44 8.94 9.03
C ILE A 12 -2.34 9.60 9.83
N ARG A 13 -1.14 9.04 9.74
CA ARG A 13 0.07 9.58 10.36
C ARG A 13 1.17 9.63 9.31
N ARG A 14 2.08 10.59 9.42
CA ARG A 14 3.33 10.56 8.64
C ARG A 14 4.15 9.36 9.09
N ALA A 15 3.97 8.25 8.39
CA ALA A 15 4.59 6.97 8.71
C ALA A 15 5.89 6.78 7.89
N ARG A 16 6.77 5.91 8.40
CA ARG A 16 8.00 5.52 7.70
C ARG A 16 7.84 4.25 6.86
N ALA A 17 6.69 3.57 6.96
CA ALA A 17 6.38 2.35 6.22
C ALA A 17 5.42 2.64 5.05
N ALA A 18 5.63 1.96 3.92
CA ALA A 18 4.91 2.15 2.66
C ALA A 18 3.38 2.17 2.81
N SER A 19 2.81 1.28 3.63
CA SER A 19 1.37 1.19 3.87
C SER A 19 0.77 2.43 4.55
N GLY A 20 1.57 3.20 5.29
CA GLY A 20 1.16 4.45 5.92
C GLY A 20 1.51 5.70 5.10
N ILE A 21 2.44 5.61 4.15
CA ILE A 21 2.90 6.74 3.33
C ILE A 21 1.82 7.17 2.34
N ARG A 22 1.22 6.22 1.61
CA ARG A 22 0.25 6.51 0.56
C ARG A 22 -0.92 7.40 1.04
N PRO A 23 -1.64 7.10 2.16
CA PRO A 23 -2.81 7.87 2.54
C PRO A 23 -2.52 9.35 2.80
N TRP A 24 -1.43 9.68 3.50
CA TRP A 24 -1.11 11.07 3.75
C TRP A 24 -0.59 11.79 2.49
N ARG A 25 0.19 11.12 1.61
CA ARG A 25 0.60 11.67 0.31
C ARG A 25 -0.60 11.94 -0.61
N MET A 26 -1.59 11.05 -0.61
CA MET A 26 -2.84 11.30 -1.36
C MET A 26 -3.60 12.50 -0.81
N MET A 27 -3.66 12.66 0.52
CA MET A 27 -4.28 13.84 1.13
C MET A 27 -3.52 15.12 0.75
N ASP A 28 -2.19 15.12 0.80
CA ASP A 28 -1.36 16.25 0.38
C ASP A 28 -1.51 16.54 -1.13
N ALA A 29 -1.64 15.51 -1.97
CA ALA A 29 -1.87 15.66 -3.40
C ALA A 29 -3.21 16.36 -3.70
N PHE A 30 -4.30 15.98 -3.03
CA PHE A 30 -5.58 16.68 -3.18
C PHE A 30 -5.49 18.13 -2.72
N ALA A 31 -4.80 18.41 -1.62
CA ALA A 31 -4.56 19.77 -1.17
C ALA A 31 -3.75 20.59 -2.17
N SER A 32 -2.71 20.01 -2.79
CA SER A 32 -1.89 20.66 -3.83
C SER A 32 -2.64 20.91 -5.13
N LEU A 33 -3.68 20.12 -5.42
CA LEU A 33 -4.62 20.36 -6.52
C LEU A 33 -5.66 21.44 -6.22
N GLY A 34 -5.60 22.09 -5.05
CA GLY A 34 -6.46 23.19 -4.65
C GLY A 34 -7.78 22.78 -4.01
N TYR A 35 -7.92 21.53 -3.54
CA TYR A 35 -9.09 21.13 -2.77
C TYR A 35 -9.00 21.55 -1.31
N GLU A 36 -10.12 22.01 -0.74
CA GLU A 36 -10.33 21.96 0.71
C GLU A 36 -10.57 20.50 1.10
N VAL A 37 -9.64 19.91 1.88
CA VAL A 37 -9.73 18.50 2.27
C VAL A 37 -10.39 18.37 3.64
N LEU A 38 -11.61 17.84 3.67
CA LEU A 38 -12.32 17.50 4.90
C LEU A 38 -11.90 16.12 5.37
N ASP A 39 -11.11 16.06 6.43
CA ASP A 39 -10.58 14.82 7.01
C ASP A 39 -11.67 14.05 7.78
N VAL A 40 -12.04 12.87 7.26
CA VAL A 40 -12.95 11.90 7.91
C VAL A 40 -12.21 10.57 8.14
N THR A 41 -11.01 10.64 8.70
CA THR A 41 -10.18 9.49 9.04
C THR A 41 -10.20 9.17 10.54
N GLY A 42 -9.45 8.18 10.99
CA GLY A 42 -9.22 7.92 12.41
C GLY A 42 -9.96 6.70 12.96
N VAL A 43 -9.89 6.54 14.28
CA VAL A 43 -10.60 5.47 14.98
C VAL A 43 -12.13 5.68 14.93
N PRO A 44 -12.96 4.64 15.13
CA PRO A 44 -14.42 4.73 14.93
C PRO A 44 -15.11 5.91 15.67
N VAL A 45 -14.65 6.25 16.87
CA VAL A 45 -15.22 7.37 17.65
C VAL A 45 -14.92 8.72 16.99
N GLU A 46 -13.69 8.91 16.51
CA GLU A 46 -13.27 10.13 15.79
C GLU A 46 -14.03 10.27 14.47
N ARG A 47 -14.08 9.20 13.68
CA ARG A 47 -14.84 9.19 12.41
C ARG A 47 -16.32 9.53 12.65
N ARG A 48 -16.95 8.94 13.67
CA ARG A 48 -18.35 9.24 13.99
C ARG A 48 -18.56 10.73 14.26
N ARG A 49 -17.67 11.39 15.00
CA ARG A 49 -17.71 12.84 15.23
C ARG A 49 -17.59 13.63 13.93
N ARG A 50 -16.60 13.26 13.09
CA ARG A 50 -16.32 13.91 11.81
C ARG A 50 -17.48 13.72 10.81
N VAL A 51 -18.08 12.54 10.75
CA VAL A 51 -19.28 12.28 9.94
C VAL A 51 -20.47 13.14 10.38
N ARG A 52 -20.67 13.35 11.70
CA ARG A 52 -21.70 14.25 12.19
C ARG A 52 -21.45 15.69 11.79
N ALA A 53 -20.21 16.16 11.88
CA ALA A 53 -19.83 17.51 11.43
C ALA A 53 -20.04 17.68 9.92
N LEU A 54 -19.67 16.69 9.11
CA LEU A 54 -19.94 16.68 7.67
C LEU A 54 -21.45 16.73 7.38
N ALA A 55 -22.26 15.93 8.08
CA ALA A 55 -23.71 15.94 7.92
C ALA A 55 -24.34 17.30 8.28
N HIS A 56 -23.76 18.05 9.20
CA HIS A 56 -24.17 19.43 9.51
C HIS A 56 -23.84 20.36 8.33
N ARG A 57 -22.62 20.36 7.83
CA ARG A 57 -22.18 21.16 6.69
C ARG A 57 -23.05 20.91 5.43
N LEU A 58 -23.35 19.63 5.14
CA LEU A 58 -24.21 19.28 4.01
C LEU A 58 -25.65 19.83 4.16
N ARG A 59 -26.20 19.81 5.39
CA ARG A 59 -27.54 20.41 5.67
C ARG A 59 -27.53 21.93 5.54
N GLU A 60 -26.40 22.57 5.77
CA GLU A 60 -26.21 24.01 5.56
C GLU A 60 -25.95 24.38 4.09
N GLY A 61 -26.02 23.41 3.19
CA GLY A 61 -25.89 23.61 1.75
C GLY A 61 -24.45 23.59 1.24
N GLN A 62 -23.45 23.19 2.07
CA GLN A 62 -22.08 23.05 1.57
C GLN A 62 -22.03 21.94 0.52
N LYS A 63 -21.54 22.28 -0.67
CA LYS A 63 -21.30 21.32 -1.74
C LYS A 63 -19.99 20.56 -1.47
N ILE A 64 -20.04 19.23 -1.65
CA ILE A 64 -18.87 18.37 -1.67
C ILE A 64 -18.70 17.85 -3.10
N ASP A 65 -17.55 18.11 -3.69
CA ASP A 65 -17.27 17.76 -5.09
C ASP A 65 -16.84 16.33 -5.28
N LEU A 66 -16.23 15.70 -4.24
CA LEU A 66 -15.68 14.33 -4.31
C LEU A 66 -15.56 13.74 -2.90
N LEU A 67 -15.82 12.43 -2.75
CA LEU A 67 -15.34 11.62 -1.64
C LEU A 67 -14.31 10.63 -2.17
N TYR A 68 -13.11 10.68 -1.62
CA TYR A 68 -12.07 9.66 -1.83
C TYR A 68 -11.79 8.91 -0.53
N SER A 69 -11.64 7.58 -0.64
CA SER A 69 -11.41 6.70 0.51
C SER A 69 -10.22 5.77 0.29
N GLU A 70 -9.44 5.56 1.34
CA GLU A 70 -8.43 4.49 1.42
C GLU A 70 -8.97 3.35 2.29
N CYS A 71 -9.02 2.11 1.80
CA CYS A 71 -9.38 0.97 2.64
C CYS A 71 -8.22 0.54 3.55
N ALA A 72 -8.53 -0.12 4.67
CA ALA A 72 -7.54 -0.86 5.45
C ALA A 72 -7.22 -2.21 4.77
N THR A 73 -6.16 -2.88 5.23
CA THR A 73 -5.86 -4.27 4.84
C THR A 73 -6.80 -5.28 5.49
N ILE A 74 -7.53 -4.87 6.54
CA ILE A 74 -8.57 -5.65 7.21
C ILE A 74 -9.94 -5.03 6.91
N PRO A 75 -11.05 -5.76 7.14
CA PRO A 75 -12.39 -5.21 6.92
C PRO A 75 -12.62 -3.90 7.62
N THR A 76 -13.31 -2.97 6.97
CA THR A 76 -13.51 -1.59 7.39
C THR A 76 -14.08 -1.48 8.80
N MET A 77 -15.07 -2.31 9.13
CA MET A 77 -15.68 -2.32 10.47
C MET A 77 -14.73 -2.81 11.58
N LEU A 78 -13.68 -3.57 11.23
CA LEU A 78 -12.69 -4.13 12.17
C LEU A 78 -11.41 -3.30 12.24
N ALA A 79 -11.31 -2.17 11.53
CA ALA A 79 -10.11 -1.34 11.46
C ALA A 79 -9.78 -0.55 12.76
N GLY A 80 -10.50 -0.80 13.84
CA GLY A 80 -10.19 -0.27 15.17
C GLY A 80 -9.11 -1.07 15.92
N ALA A 81 -8.50 -0.46 16.94
CA ALA A 81 -7.35 -1.02 17.68
C ALA A 81 -7.60 -2.41 18.33
N ARG A 82 -8.84 -2.79 18.56
CA ARG A 82 -9.21 -4.08 19.14
C ARG A 82 -9.85 -5.03 18.13
N HIS A 83 -9.89 -4.66 16.85
CA HIS A 83 -10.56 -5.42 15.78
C HIS A 83 -12.02 -5.78 16.10
N LEU A 84 -12.69 -4.95 16.91
CA LEU A 84 -14.11 -5.08 17.23
C LEU A 84 -14.92 -4.09 16.39
N PRO A 85 -16.16 -4.43 15.95
CA PRO A 85 -17.03 -3.58 15.16
C PRO A 85 -17.94 -2.68 16.04
N PRO A 86 -17.44 -1.61 16.69
CA PRO A 86 -18.28 -0.77 17.56
C PRO A 86 -19.35 0.01 16.78
N HIS A 87 -19.10 0.24 15.49
CA HIS A 87 -19.99 0.99 14.61
C HIS A 87 -19.98 0.39 13.18
N PRO A 88 -20.53 -0.82 12.96
CA PRO A 88 -20.38 -1.58 11.72
C PRO A 88 -20.99 -0.90 10.49
N VAL A 89 -21.95 -0.01 10.68
CA VAL A 89 -22.63 0.73 9.60
C VAL A 89 -22.16 2.18 9.44
N LEU A 90 -21.15 2.63 10.18
CA LEU A 90 -20.69 4.02 10.16
C LEU A 90 -20.20 4.44 8.77
N ASP A 91 -19.34 3.61 8.18
CA ASP A 91 -18.72 3.92 6.90
C ASP A 91 -19.71 3.78 5.73
N PRO A 92 -20.54 2.71 5.63
CA PRO A 92 -21.67 2.71 4.68
C PRO A 92 -22.62 3.90 4.83
N ALA A 93 -22.90 4.35 6.05
CA ALA A 93 -23.75 5.53 6.28
C ALA A 93 -23.10 6.82 5.78
N LEU A 94 -21.80 6.99 5.93
CA LEU A 94 -21.05 8.12 5.36
C LEU A 94 -21.18 8.15 3.83
N PHE A 95 -20.90 7.05 3.15
CA PHE A 95 -21.01 6.96 1.70
C PHE A 95 -22.45 7.20 1.22
N SER A 96 -23.44 6.61 1.89
CA SER A 96 -24.85 6.86 1.62
C SER A 96 -25.23 8.34 1.81
N LEU A 97 -24.71 9.00 2.85
CA LEU A 97 -24.95 10.41 3.11
C LEU A 97 -24.45 11.28 1.95
N VAL A 98 -23.19 11.14 1.54
CA VAL A 98 -22.62 12.00 0.48
C VAL A 98 -23.27 11.75 -0.88
N ARG A 99 -23.59 10.47 -1.20
CA ARG A 99 -24.28 10.12 -2.45
C ARG A 99 -25.68 10.75 -2.56
N ARG A 100 -26.43 10.83 -1.46
CA ARG A 100 -27.74 11.51 -1.44
C ARG A 100 -27.65 13.01 -1.78
N HIS A 101 -26.45 13.59 -1.62
CA HIS A 101 -26.16 14.97 -2.01
C HIS A 101 -25.50 15.08 -3.39
N GLY A 102 -25.47 13.98 -4.16
CA GLY A 102 -24.92 13.95 -5.52
C GLY A 102 -23.40 13.96 -5.60
N THR A 103 -22.70 13.67 -4.48
CA THR A 103 -21.25 13.63 -4.43
C THR A 103 -20.73 12.31 -5.03
N PRO A 104 -19.87 12.34 -6.08
CA PRO A 104 -19.20 11.14 -6.60
C PRO A 104 -18.26 10.55 -5.57
N THR A 105 -18.12 9.21 -5.60
CA THR A 105 -17.38 8.45 -4.60
C THR A 105 -16.34 7.54 -5.23
N GLY A 106 -15.09 7.63 -4.78
CA GLY A 106 -14.00 6.74 -5.15
C GLY A 106 -13.39 6.06 -3.94
N LEU A 107 -13.03 4.78 -4.06
CA LEU A 107 -12.39 4.01 -3.00
C LEU A 107 -11.19 3.26 -3.55
N PHE A 108 -10.04 3.43 -2.91
CA PHE A 108 -8.85 2.64 -3.20
C PHE A 108 -8.88 1.33 -2.40
N TYR A 109 -9.05 0.23 -3.11
CA TYR A 109 -9.04 -1.11 -2.56
C TYR A 109 -7.64 -1.71 -2.68
N ARG A 110 -6.93 -1.69 -1.58
CA ARG A 110 -5.48 -1.86 -1.48
C ARG A 110 -5.00 -3.26 -1.80
N ASP A 111 -5.72 -4.31 -1.38
CA ASP A 111 -5.19 -5.66 -1.33
C ASP A 111 -6.29 -6.71 -1.27
N MET A 112 -5.99 -7.92 -1.77
CA MET A 112 -6.90 -9.07 -1.79
C MET A 112 -6.26 -10.35 -1.24
N TYR A 113 -5.21 -10.27 -0.45
CA TYR A 113 -4.50 -11.44 0.09
C TYR A 113 -5.43 -12.46 0.78
N TRP A 114 -6.54 -11.99 1.36
CA TRP A 114 -7.55 -12.84 2.02
C TRP A 114 -8.28 -13.81 1.09
N ALA A 115 -8.23 -13.61 -0.23
CA ALA A 115 -8.85 -14.47 -1.23
C ALA A 115 -8.02 -15.72 -1.53
N PHE A 116 -6.73 -15.70 -1.24
CA PHE A 116 -5.76 -16.74 -1.59
C PHE A 116 -5.60 -17.78 -0.47
N GLU A 117 -5.01 -18.95 -0.81
CA GLU A 117 -4.84 -20.07 0.10
C GLU A 117 -3.89 -19.74 1.26
N ASP A 118 -2.84 -18.96 1.02
CA ASP A 118 -1.87 -18.55 2.03
C ASP A 118 -2.50 -17.82 3.22
N TYR A 119 -3.60 -17.11 2.99
CA TYR A 119 -4.35 -16.50 4.07
C TYR A 119 -4.94 -17.55 5.03
N GLU A 120 -5.50 -18.63 4.47
CA GLU A 120 -6.04 -19.72 5.26
C GLU A 120 -4.95 -20.44 6.06
N ALA A 121 -3.78 -20.64 5.44
CA ALA A 121 -2.61 -21.21 6.12
C ALA A 121 -2.10 -20.31 7.27
N SER A 122 -2.21 -18.98 7.13
CA SER A 122 -1.71 -18.02 8.12
C SER A 122 -2.61 -17.84 9.34
N VAL A 123 -3.95 -17.87 9.16
CA VAL A 123 -4.91 -17.58 10.25
C VAL A 123 -5.74 -18.79 10.70
N GLY A 124 -5.71 -19.89 9.95
CA GLY A 124 -6.51 -21.11 10.18
C GLY A 124 -7.90 -21.04 9.53
N ARG A 125 -8.40 -22.21 9.14
CA ARG A 125 -9.65 -22.38 8.36
C ARG A 125 -10.88 -21.67 8.94
N PRO A 126 -11.22 -21.84 10.23
CA PRO A 126 -12.45 -21.24 10.77
C PRO A 126 -12.40 -19.71 10.74
N LEU A 127 -11.26 -19.12 11.12
CA LEU A 127 -11.09 -17.67 11.12
C LEU A 127 -11.04 -17.12 9.69
N ALA A 128 -10.37 -17.80 8.76
CA ALA A 128 -10.34 -17.41 7.35
C ALA A 128 -11.76 -17.38 6.75
N ALA A 129 -12.60 -18.38 7.01
CA ALA A 129 -13.99 -18.44 6.53
C ALA A 129 -14.82 -17.27 7.07
N LEU A 130 -14.72 -16.99 8.37
CA LEU A 130 -15.39 -15.85 9.01
C LEU A 130 -14.93 -14.53 8.37
N MET A 131 -13.61 -14.31 8.29
CA MET A 131 -13.04 -13.08 7.75
C MET A 131 -13.40 -12.89 6.28
N ARG A 132 -13.37 -13.93 5.45
CA ARG A 132 -13.83 -13.88 4.06
C ARG A 132 -15.28 -13.41 3.94
N THR A 133 -16.14 -13.79 4.88
CA THR A 133 -17.53 -13.30 4.94
C THR A 133 -17.58 -11.80 5.23
N VAL A 134 -16.77 -11.31 6.15
CA VAL A 134 -16.72 -9.89 6.50
C VAL A 134 -16.10 -9.04 5.37
N TYR A 135 -15.07 -9.55 4.68
CA TYR A 135 -14.53 -8.88 3.47
C TYR A 135 -15.58 -8.78 2.35
N ARG A 136 -16.35 -9.86 2.13
CA ARG A 136 -17.46 -9.86 1.15
C ARG A 136 -18.57 -8.90 1.52
N TYR A 137 -18.86 -8.73 2.80
CA TYR A 137 -19.77 -7.68 3.27
C TYR A 137 -19.28 -6.28 2.85
N ASP A 138 -18.00 -5.97 3.04
CA ASP A 138 -17.44 -4.71 2.59
C ASP A 138 -17.60 -4.54 1.07
N LEU A 139 -17.24 -5.52 0.27
CA LEU A 139 -17.41 -5.48 -1.19
C LEU A 139 -18.88 -5.32 -1.61
N ALA A 140 -19.82 -5.89 -0.86
CA ALA A 140 -21.25 -5.78 -1.16
C ALA A 140 -21.75 -4.33 -0.99
N TRP A 141 -21.38 -3.65 0.07
CA TRP A 141 -21.77 -2.24 0.22
C TRP A 141 -20.93 -1.31 -0.67
N TYR A 142 -19.64 -1.63 -0.98
CA TYR A 142 -18.87 -0.89 -1.98
C TYR A 142 -19.59 -0.91 -3.34
N ARG A 143 -20.03 -2.08 -3.79
CA ARG A 143 -20.81 -2.21 -5.03
C ARG A 143 -21.99 -1.25 -5.12
N SER A 144 -22.66 -1.00 -4.00
CA SER A 144 -23.86 -0.18 -3.92
C SER A 144 -23.58 1.31 -3.76
N LEU A 145 -22.48 1.69 -3.12
CA LEU A 145 -22.21 3.04 -2.63
C LEU A 145 -20.95 3.70 -3.19
N VAL A 146 -20.07 2.95 -3.87
CA VAL A 146 -18.83 3.47 -4.47
C VAL A 146 -19.03 3.55 -5.98
N ASP A 147 -18.74 4.67 -6.60
CA ASP A 147 -18.86 4.83 -8.05
C ASP A 147 -17.65 4.26 -8.78
N VAL A 148 -16.44 4.47 -8.26
CA VAL A 148 -15.19 3.93 -8.82
C VAL A 148 -14.37 3.21 -7.75
N LEU A 149 -14.01 1.96 -8.01
CA LEU A 149 -13.09 1.20 -7.20
C LEU A 149 -11.68 1.27 -7.80
N PHE A 150 -10.79 2.00 -7.14
CA PHE A 150 -9.39 2.08 -7.55
C PHE A 150 -8.61 0.88 -7.03
N LEU A 151 -7.77 0.30 -7.88
CA LEU A 151 -6.96 -0.88 -7.61
C LEU A 151 -5.48 -0.60 -7.85
N PRO A 152 -4.54 -1.25 -7.13
CA PRO A 152 -3.11 -1.13 -7.40
C PRO A 152 -2.73 -1.50 -8.84
N SER A 153 -3.45 -2.45 -9.44
CA SER A 153 -3.26 -2.88 -10.84
C SER A 153 -4.59 -3.32 -11.46
N VAL A 154 -4.67 -3.26 -12.79
CA VAL A 154 -5.84 -3.76 -13.54
C VAL A 154 -6.04 -5.26 -13.31
N GLN A 155 -4.95 -6.01 -13.23
CA GLN A 155 -4.95 -7.46 -13.06
C GLN A 155 -5.64 -7.87 -11.76
N MET A 156 -5.47 -7.11 -10.67
CA MET A 156 -6.16 -7.37 -9.40
C MET A 156 -7.69 -7.41 -9.56
N GLY A 157 -8.24 -6.64 -10.50
CA GLY A 157 -9.68 -6.59 -10.75
C GLY A 157 -10.30 -7.94 -11.11
N ARG A 158 -9.52 -8.87 -11.68
CA ARG A 158 -9.98 -10.22 -12.03
C ARG A 158 -10.32 -11.07 -10.80
N HIS A 159 -9.74 -10.73 -9.66
CA HIS A 159 -9.91 -11.43 -8.39
C HIS A 159 -10.95 -10.77 -7.48
N VAL A 160 -11.38 -9.52 -7.76
CA VAL A 160 -12.36 -8.80 -6.95
C VAL A 160 -13.77 -9.34 -7.23
N PRO A 161 -14.38 -10.11 -6.31
CA PRO A 161 -15.71 -10.63 -6.53
C PRO A 161 -16.75 -9.52 -6.31
N VAL A 162 -17.93 -9.69 -6.89
CA VAL A 162 -19.13 -8.87 -6.61
C VAL A 162 -19.10 -7.47 -7.21
N PHE A 163 -17.96 -6.77 -7.28
CA PHE A 163 -17.88 -5.42 -7.81
C PHE A 163 -17.83 -5.41 -9.35
N PRO A 164 -18.55 -4.49 -10.05
CA PRO A 164 -18.59 -4.44 -11.51
C PRO A 164 -17.23 -4.06 -12.11
N PRO A 165 -16.70 -4.83 -13.08
CA PRO A 165 -15.39 -4.55 -13.69
C PRO A 165 -15.30 -3.20 -14.40
N ASP A 166 -16.40 -2.71 -15.00
CA ASP A 166 -16.49 -1.43 -15.70
C ASP A 166 -16.44 -0.20 -14.78
N ARG A 167 -16.41 -0.43 -13.46
CA ARG A 167 -16.24 0.59 -12.43
C ARG A 167 -14.94 0.41 -11.64
N MET A 168 -14.01 -0.41 -12.15
CA MET A 168 -12.69 -0.60 -11.59
C MET A 168 -11.65 0.15 -12.41
N GLU A 169 -10.80 0.93 -11.73
CA GLU A 169 -9.75 1.73 -12.37
C GLU A 169 -8.40 1.50 -11.70
N PRO A 170 -7.30 1.44 -12.46
CA PRO A 170 -5.97 1.32 -11.89
C PRO A 170 -5.55 2.64 -11.23
N LEU A 171 -5.02 2.54 -10.02
CA LEU A 171 -4.37 3.65 -9.30
C LEU A 171 -3.11 3.12 -8.61
N PRO A 172 -2.06 2.80 -9.38
CA PRO A 172 -0.83 2.24 -8.83
C PRO A 172 -0.17 3.20 -7.83
N PRO A 173 0.76 2.72 -7.00
CA PRO A 173 1.60 3.59 -6.21
C PRO A 173 2.31 4.63 -7.09
N GLY A 174 2.41 5.87 -6.61
CA GLY A 174 3.22 6.90 -7.26
C GLY A 174 4.65 6.90 -6.70
N GLY A 175 5.61 7.33 -7.51
CA GLY A 175 6.97 7.68 -7.10
C GLY A 175 7.21 9.18 -7.26
N VAL A 176 8.21 9.70 -6.55
CA VAL A 176 8.77 11.03 -6.83
C VAL A 176 9.83 10.85 -7.91
N ILE A 177 9.78 11.65 -8.98
CA ILE A 177 10.83 11.63 -10.00
C ILE A 177 12.02 12.42 -9.47
N VAL A 178 13.15 11.74 -9.38
CA VAL A 178 14.41 12.30 -8.89
C VAL A 178 15.49 11.96 -9.92
N ASP A 179 16.21 12.97 -10.39
CA ASP A 179 17.32 12.82 -11.35
C ASP A 179 18.62 13.28 -10.67
N ASP A 180 19.11 12.45 -9.75
CA ASP A 180 20.29 12.77 -8.94
C ASP A 180 21.24 11.56 -8.78
N HIS A 181 21.22 10.64 -9.76
CA HIS A 181 22.09 9.46 -9.75
C HIS A 181 23.57 9.83 -9.67
N VAL A 182 24.28 9.16 -8.78
CA VAL A 182 25.73 9.34 -8.57
C VAL A 182 26.48 8.15 -9.16
N PRO A 183 27.16 8.29 -10.28
CA PRO A 183 27.98 7.23 -10.87
C PRO A 183 29.02 6.72 -9.88
N GLY A 184 29.33 5.42 -9.96
CA GLY A 184 30.35 4.77 -9.13
C GLY A 184 31.07 3.65 -9.90
N GLU A 185 31.97 2.96 -9.24
CA GLU A 185 32.67 1.83 -9.83
C GLU A 185 31.83 0.54 -9.76
N GLY A 186 31.84 -0.25 -10.83
CA GLY A 186 31.15 -1.52 -10.92
C GLY A 186 29.62 -1.38 -11.02
N LEU A 187 28.90 -2.50 -10.83
CA LEU A 187 27.45 -2.60 -10.85
C LEU A 187 26.90 -2.69 -9.41
N ARG A 188 26.20 -1.67 -8.97
CA ARG A 188 25.70 -1.55 -7.60
C ARG A 188 24.19 -1.87 -7.55
N LEU A 189 23.88 -3.08 -7.07
CA LEU A 189 22.53 -3.53 -6.88
C LEU A 189 21.98 -3.04 -5.52
N LEU A 190 20.71 -2.62 -5.49
CA LEU A 190 20.02 -2.19 -4.27
C LEU A 190 18.72 -2.98 -4.07
N TYR A 191 18.58 -3.61 -2.91
CA TYR A 191 17.32 -4.14 -2.42
C TYR A 191 16.83 -3.30 -1.23
N VAL A 192 15.57 -2.88 -1.26
CA VAL A 192 14.91 -2.18 -0.14
C VAL A 192 13.65 -2.93 0.28
N GLY A 193 13.54 -3.32 1.55
CA GLY A 193 12.31 -3.89 2.09
C GLY A 193 12.48 -5.06 3.03
N ALA A 194 11.38 -5.82 3.21
CA ALA A 194 11.33 -6.98 4.11
C ALA A 194 12.18 -8.15 3.60
N LEU A 195 12.69 -8.95 4.53
CA LEU A 195 13.41 -10.19 4.25
C LEU A 195 12.49 -11.40 4.45
N GLY A 196 12.65 -12.41 3.61
CA GLY A 196 11.88 -13.66 3.70
C GLY A 196 10.51 -13.59 3.01
N GLY A 197 9.64 -14.56 3.30
CA GLY A 197 8.38 -14.74 2.57
C GLY A 197 8.62 -15.04 1.11
N HIS A 198 7.92 -14.34 0.24
CA HIS A 198 7.97 -14.53 -1.23
C HIS A 198 9.18 -13.86 -1.92
N TYR A 199 10.07 -13.20 -1.16
CA TYR A 199 11.24 -12.55 -1.76
C TYR A 199 12.41 -13.53 -1.92
N ARG A 200 12.85 -13.74 -3.18
CA ARG A 200 13.97 -14.64 -3.53
C ARG A 200 15.36 -14.01 -3.32
N LEU A 201 15.51 -13.21 -2.28
CA LEU A 201 16.72 -12.43 -2.04
C LEU A 201 17.94 -13.31 -1.72
N ARG A 202 17.76 -14.48 -1.07
CA ARG A 202 18.86 -15.41 -0.80
C ARG A 202 19.55 -15.90 -2.09
N GLU A 203 18.78 -16.08 -3.16
CA GLU A 203 19.32 -16.45 -4.47
C GLU A 203 20.13 -15.32 -5.08
N CYS A 204 19.63 -14.08 -4.93
CA CYS A 204 20.36 -12.89 -5.34
C CYS A 204 21.70 -12.75 -4.59
N VAL A 205 21.72 -12.96 -3.28
CA VAL A 205 22.94 -12.94 -2.46
C VAL A 205 23.96 -13.97 -2.95
N ARG A 206 23.54 -15.23 -3.19
CA ARG A 206 24.41 -16.27 -3.75
C ARG A 206 24.95 -15.89 -5.12
N ALA A 207 24.09 -15.36 -6.00
CA ALA A 207 24.49 -14.93 -7.34
C ALA A 207 25.55 -13.84 -7.31
N VAL A 208 25.35 -12.81 -6.48
CA VAL A 208 26.33 -11.72 -6.31
C VAL A 208 27.64 -12.23 -5.70
N THR A 209 27.59 -13.12 -4.72
CA THR A 209 28.79 -13.73 -4.12
C THR A 209 29.59 -14.54 -5.13
N SER A 210 28.95 -15.10 -6.15
CA SER A 210 29.59 -15.88 -7.24
C SER A 210 29.89 -15.05 -8.50
N ALA A 211 29.38 -13.82 -8.59
CA ALA A 211 29.52 -12.95 -9.76
C ALA A 211 30.96 -12.41 -9.92
N PRO A 212 31.31 -11.76 -11.04
CA PRO A 212 32.54 -10.98 -11.17
C PRO A 212 32.71 -9.95 -10.06
N ARG A 213 33.95 -9.53 -9.77
CA ARG A 213 34.26 -8.66 -8.62
C ARG A 213 33.67 -7.24 -8.68
N ASP A 214 33.21 -6.82 -9.81
CA ASP A 214 32.60 -5.49 -10.04
C ASP A 214 31.11 -5.41 -9.71
N VAL A 215 30.49 -6.51 -9.23
CA VAL A 215 29.07 -6.50 -8.80
C VAL A 215 28.97 -6.50 -7.29
N THR A 216 28.19 -5.56 -6.74
CA THR A 216 27.91 -5.43 -5.30
C THR A 216 26.41 -5.39 -5.03
N LEU A 217 26.00 -5.77 -3.81
CA LEU A 217 24.60 -5.72 -3.39
C LEU A 217 24.49 -5.03 -2.03
N THR A 218 23.67 -3.97 -1.97
CA THR A 218 23.24 -3.36 -0.72
C THR A 218 21.82 -3.81 -0.39
N ILE A 219 21.63 -4.40 0.79
CA ILE A 219 20.33 -4.78 1.32
C ILE A 219 19.94 -3.77 2.39
N CYS A 220 18.92 -2.95 2.12
CA CYS A 220 18.36 -2.02 3.09
C CYS A 220 17.08 -2.61 3.67
N THR A 221 17.10 -2.95 4.96
CA THR A 221 15.96 -3.56 5.68
C THR A 221 15.85 -3.03 7.10
N HIS A 222 14.74 -3.29 7.79
CA HIS A 222 14.61 -2.96 9.20
C HIS A 222 15.53 -3.86 10.06
N GLU A 223 16.16 -3.27 11.08
CA GLU A 223 17.06 -3.97 11.98
C GLU A 223 16.41 -5.21 12.62
N SER A 224 15.18 -5.08 13.09
CA SER A 224 14.42 -6.19 13.68
C SER A 224 14.15 -7.34 12.70
N GLN A 225 13.99 -7.05 11.40
CA GLN A 225 13.84 -8.09 10.38
C GLN A 225 15.18 -8.77 10.06
N TRP A 226 16.25 -7.98 10.04
CA TRP A 226 17.59 -8.52 9.88
C TRP A 226 17.94 -9.47 11.03
N GLU A 227 17.73 -9.07 12.27
CA GLU A 227 17.96 -9.92 13.44
C GLU A 227 17.25 -11.29 13.36
N THR A 228 16.04 -11.30 12.82
CA THR A 228 15.26 -12.53 12.64
C THR A 228 15.78 -13.40 11.50
N ALA A 229 16.22 -12.78 10.39
CA ALA A 229 16.63 -13.47 9.18
C ALA A 229 18.13 -13.74 9.07
N ARG A 230 18.93 -13.13 9.93
CA ARG A 230 20.40 -13.10 9.88
C ARG A 230 21.03 -14.48 9.71
N ALA A 231 20.57 -15.47 10.47
CA ALA A 231 21.10 -16.83 10.42
C ALA A 231 20.95 -17.48 9.03
N ASP A 232 19.96 -17.08 8.25
CA ASP A 232 19.71 -17.60 6.89
C ASP A 232 20.55 -16.89 5.82
N TYR A 233 21.01 -15.67 6.08
CA TYR A 233 21.72 -14.85 5.10
C TYR A 233 23.23 -14.81 5.30
N GLU A 234 23.72 -14.66 6.55
CA GLU A 234 25.15 -14.54 6.83
C GLU A 234 26.02 -15.64 6.20
N PRO A 235 25.62 -16.93 6.23
CA PRO A 235 26.43 -17.99 5.60
C PRO A 235 26.56 -17.86 4.07
N LEU A 236 25.69 -17.05 3.43
CA LEU A 236 25.67 -16.83 1.99
C LEU A 236 26.42 -15.57 1.57
N MET A 237 26.66 -14.68 2.51
CA MET A 237 27.23 -13.36 2.24
C MET A 237 28.75 -13.44 2.09
N GLY A 238 29.26 -12.74 1.06
CA GLY A 238 30.68 -12.40 0.93
C GLY A 238 30.89 -10.90 1.17
N ASP A 239 32.10 -10.43 0.98
CA ASP A 239 32.55 -9.03 1.13
C ASP A 239 31.81 -8.02 0.25
N ARG A 240 31.11 -8.50 -0.79
CA ARG A 240 30.36 -7.70 -1.76
C ARG A 240 28.89 -7.51 -1.46
N VAL A 241 28.40 -8.11 -0.37
CA VAL A 241 27.02 -7.98 0.10
C VAL A 241 27.02 -7.29 1.44
N ARG A 242 26.39 -6.14 1.52
CA ARG A 242 26.25 -5.37 2.77
C ARG A 242 24.79 -5.20 3.17
N VAL A 243 24.52 -5.26 4.47
CA VAL A 243 23.21 -4.96 5.04
C VAL A 243 23.27 -3.63 5.78
N VAL A 244 22.25 -2.80 5.55
CA VAL A 244 22.15 -1.48 6.19
C VAL A 244 20.71 -1.24 6.68
N HIS A 245 20.58 -0.37 7.69
CA HIS A 245 19.30 0.01 8.28
C HIS A 245 19.12 1.51 8.14
N ARG A 246 18.61 1.93 6.98
CA ARG A 246 18.45 3.35 6.61
C ARG A 246 17.00 3.72 6.39
N SER A 247 16.66 4.99 6.64
CA SER A 247 15.36 5.59 6.36
C SER A 247 15.51 7.08 6.07
N GLY A 248 14.50 7.71 5.44
CA GLY A 248 14.55 9.13 5.08
C GLY A 248 15.75 9.45 4.18
N GLU A 249 16.49 10.52 4.47
CA GLU A 249 17.65 10.97 3.67
C GLU A 249 18.72 9.90 3.47
N GLY A 250 18.93 9.04 4.48
CA GLY A 250 19.88 7.93 4.36
C GLY A 250 19.42 6.84 3.39
N LEU A 251 18.14 6.66 3.18
CA LEU A 251 17.58 5.77 2.17
C LEU A 251 17.65 6.42 0.78
N GLU A 252 17.35 7.72 0.68
CA GLU A 252 17.48 8.48 -0.56
C GLU A 252 18.94 8.44 -1.10
N ALA A 253 19.93 8.49 -0.22
CA ALA A 253 21.32 8.35 -0.62
C ALA A 253 21.62 6.98 -1.25
N LEU A 254 21.01 5.89 -0.72
CA LEU A 254 21.17 4.55 -1.31
C LEU A 254 20.56 4.45 -2.71
N TYR A 255 19.39 5.08 -2.95
CA TYR A 255 18.80 5.12 -4.28
C TYR A 255 19.69 5.87 -5.27
N ARG A 256 20.26 7.01 -4.87
CA ARG A 256 21.17 7.80 -5.72
C ARG A 256 22.45 7.05 -6.09
N GLU A 257 22.96 6.25 -5.17
CA GLU A 257 24.20 5.48 -5.38
C GLU A 257 23.99 4.17 -6.15
N ALA A 258 22.76 3.68 -6.26
CA ALA A 258 22.46 2.41 -6.91
C ALA A 258 22.40 2.56 -8.44
N ASP A 259 22.73 1.48 -9.14
CA ASP A 259 22.61 1.38 -10.59
C ASP A 259 21.41 0.53 -11.01
N VAL A 260 20.97 -0.43 -10.14
CA VAL A 260 19.84 -1.33 -10.41
C VAL A 260 19.08 -1.63 -9.13
N GLY A 261 17.76 -1.48 -9.17
CA GLY A 261 16.86 -1.93 -8.11
C GLY A 261 16.56 -3.42 -8.22
N VAL A 262 16.52 -4.15 -7.11
CA VAL A 262 16.25 -5.61 -7.07
C VAL A 262 14.83 -5.89 -6.59
N LEU A 263 14.04 -6.61 -7.41
CA LEU A 263 12.68 -7.03 -7.10
C LEU A 263 12.46 -8.50 -7.52
N LEU A 264 13.06 -9.42 -6.79
CA LEU A 264 12.92 -10.84 -7.04
C LEU A 264 11.84 -11.42 -6.10
N VAL A 265 10.76 -11.91 -6.68
CA VAL A 265 9.62 -12.51 -5.98
C VAL A 265 9.31 -13.90 -6.51
N ASP A 266 8.64 -14.72 -5.72
CA ASP A 266 8.14 -16.00 -6.20
C ASP A 266 7.06 -15.77 -7.27
N ALA A 267 7.03 -16.61 -8.28
CA ALA A 267 6.00 -16.58 -9.31
C ALA A 267 4.73 -17.25 -8.76
N ASP A 268 3.82 -16.48 -8.22
CA ASP A 268 2.50 -16.92 -7.79
C ASP A 268 1.39 -15.98 -8.27
N GLU A 269 0.15 -16.41 -8.11
CA GLU A 269 -1.02 -15.68 -8.59
C GLU A 269 -1.20 -14.33 -7.89
N TYR A 270 -0.84 -14.21 -6.62
CA TYR A 270 -0.91 -12.96 -5.87
C TYR A 270 0.11 -11.93 -6.39
N TRP A 271 1.37 -12.36 -6.63
CA TRP A 271 2.42 -11.47 -7.12
C TRP A 271 2.21 -11.06 -8.57
N ALA A 272 1.46 -11.84 -9.36
CA ALA A 272 1.12 -11.48 -10.74
C ALA A 272 0.32 -10.18 -10.87
N PHE A 273 -0.38 -9.75 -9.82
CA PHE A 273 -1.11 -8.48 -9.82
C PHE A 273 -0.63 -7.49 -8.75
N ALA A 274 0.23 -7.90 -7.85
CA ALA A 274 0.76 -7.01 -6.82
C ALA A 274 1.55 -5.86 -7.43
N ALA A 275 1.35 -4.66 -6.88
CA ALA A 275 2.08 -3.46 -7.27
C ALA A 275 2.96 -2.99 -6.09
N PRO A 276 4.13 -3.59 -5.88
CA PRO A 276 4.99 -3.29 -4.75
C PRO A 276 5.52 -1.85 -4.83
N VAL A 277 5.40 -1.12 -3.75
CA VAL A 277 5.80 0.31 -3.68
C VAL A 277 7.27 0.51 -4.08
N LYS A 278 8.15 -0.43 -3.69
CA LYS A 278 9.59 -0.37 -4.04
C LYS A 278 9.85 -0.32 -5.55
N LEU A 279 8.99 -0.93 -6.38
CA LEU A 279 9.10 -0.81 -7.84
C LEU A 279 8.99 0.66 -8.28
N PHE A 280 8.00 1.36 -7.73
CA PHE A 280 7.75 2.76 -8.10
C PHE A 280 8.78 3.70 -7.49
N GLU A 281 9.38 3.34 -6.35
CA GLU A 281 10.53 4.06 -5.78
C GLU A 281 11.75 3.91 -6.68
N TYR A 282 12.09 2.70 -7.13
CA TYR A 282 13.18 2.49 -8.08
C TYR A 282 12.97 3.28 -9.39
N LEU A 283 11.77 3.16 -9.98
CA LEU A 283 11.45 3.89 -11.21
C LEU A 283 11.48 5.41 -11.02
N GLY A 284 11.06 5.90 -9.85
CA GLY A 284 11.14 7.31 -9.50
C GLY A 284 12.57 7.86 -9.48
N HIS A 285 13.55 7.04 -9.09
CA HIS A 285 14.98 7.35 -9.13
C HIS A 285 15.65 6.97 -10.46
N GLY A 286 14.87 6.63 -11.49
CA GLY A 286 15.42 6.26 -12.81
C GLY A 286 16.16 4.92 -12.82
N LEU A 287 16.06 4.10 -11.77
CA LEU A 287 16.77 2.83 -11.70
C LEU A 287 16.10 1.78 -12.58
N PRO A 288 16.83 1.11 -13.47
CA PRO A 288 16.38 -0.16 -14.05
C PRO A 288 16.15 -1.19 -12.95
N VAL A 289 15.23 -2.13 -13.20
CA VAL A 289 14.81 -3.10 -12.19
C VAL A 289 15.16 -4.52 -12.63
N LEU A 290 15.93 -5.22 -11.82
CA LEU A 290 16.13 -6.65 -11.93
C LEU A 290 14.96 -7.36 -11.25
N ALA A 291 14.06 -7.95 -12.02
CA ALA A 291 12.86 -8.62 -11.53
C ALA A 291 12.79 -10.07 -12.01
N THR A 292 12.08 -10.93 -11.27
CA THR A 292 11.63 -12.23 -11.77
C THR A 292 10.56 -12.05 -12.85
N ALA A 293 10.57 -12.94 -13.83
CA ALA A 293 9.58 -12.97 -14.92
C ALA A 293 8.21 -13.47 -14.43
#